data_b8f0424ef9b32d367f83567dc3aea5ce
#
_entry.id   b8f0424ef9b32d367f83567dc3aea5ce
#
_cell.length_a   1.000
_cell.length_b   1.000
_cell.length_c   1.000
_cell.angle_alpha   90.00
_cell.angle_beta   90.00
_cell.angle_gamma   90.00
#
_symmetry.space_group_name_H-M   'P 1'
#
loop_
_entity.id
_entity.type
_entity.pdbx_description
1 polymer ?
#
loop_
_entity_poly.entity_id
_entity_poly.type
_entity_poly.pdbx_seq_one_letter_code
_entity_poly.pdbx_strand_id
1 'polypeptide(L)'
;MGAWGITVRQSDDGLDLLDTIVAEQLRNVNFTVFNVSEAITLLNQTIQEEIEQYKQKPPSKITDFYISKTLMHDFINAALLVAECLYDYYQTGELVVYDYIGENYDPVEYHIKNFIVTKADLQPLLAELENVQTPDHWKYQGWASEEILKQWLLHIQSVYQTLKEHL
;
A
#
# COMPACT_ATOMS: atom_id res chain seq x y z
N MET A 1 -15.24 -1.01 -6.94
CA MET A 1 -14.01 -1.10 -6.17
C MET A 1 -14.39 -1.45 -4.74
N GLY A 2 -14.12 -2.65 -4.32
CA GLY A 2 -14.52 -3.14 -3.01
C GLY A 2 -13.32 -3.19 -2.07
N ALA A 3 -13.35 -2.46 -0.96
CA ALA A 3 -12.54 -2.84 0.17
C ALA A 3 -13.20 -4.09 0.77
N TRP A 4 -12.57 -5.24 0.60
CA TRP A 4 -13.08 -6.51 1.11
C TRP A 4 -12.75 -6.70 2.59
N GLY A 5 -11.91 -5.81 3.18
CA GLY A 5 -11.48 -5.84 4.56
C GLY A 5 -11.00 -4.50 5.07
N ILE A 6 -10.44 -4.50 6.28
CA ILE A 6 -9.99 -3.29 6.99
C ILE A 6 -8.58 -2.84 6.56
N THR A 7 -7.77 -3.72 5.99
CA THR A 7 -6.40 -3.40 5.58
C THR A 7 -6.34 -2.98 4.11
N VAL A 8 -5.34 -2.18 3.73
CA VAL A 8 -5.11 -1.83 2.32
C VAL A 8 -4.81 -3.10 1.52
N ARG A 9 -4.08 -4.06 2.07
CA ARG A 9 -3.78 -5.36 1.46
C ARG A 9 -5.01 -6.23 1.15
N GLN A 10 -6.17 -5.87 1.68
CA GLN A 10 -7.46 -6.52 1.42
C GLN A 10 -8.33 -5.72 0.44
N SER A 11 -7.79 -4.71 -0.23
CA SER A 11 -8.47 -3.95 -1.28
C SER A 11 -7.89 -4.30 -2.65
N ASP A 12 -8.69 -4.16 -3.70
CA ASP A 12 -8.23 -4.38 -5.07
C ASP A 12 -7.02 -3.49 -5.39
N ASP A 13 -7.09 -2.19 -5.10
CA ASP A 13 -6.01 -1.24 -5.34
C ASP A 13 -4.73 -1.62 -4.54
N GLY A 14 -4.88 -2.10 -3.31
CA GLY A 14 -3.74 -2.52 -2.47
C GLY A 14 -3.10 -3.83 -2.95
N LEU A 15 -3.89 -4.76 -3.47
CA LEU A 15 -3.38 -6.00 -4.06
C LEU A 15 -2.60 -5.70 -5.34
N ASP A 16 -3.11 -4.85 -6.22
CA ASP A 16 -2.41 -4.45 -7.45
C ASP A 16 -1.06 -3.78 -7.15
N LEU A 17 -1.00 -2.92 -6.11
CA LEU A 17 0.24 -2.31 -5.65
C LEU A 17 1.21 -3.34 -5.03
N LEU A 18 0.69 -4.29 -4.26
CA LEU A 18 1.49 -5.37 -3.70
C LEU A 18 2.07 -6.26 -4.81
N ASP A 19 1.27 -6.60 -5.82
CA ASP A 19 1.72 -7.37 -6.99
C ASP A 19 2.84 -6.66 -7.75
N THR A 20 2.81 -5.33 -7.81
CA THR A 20 3.92 -4.53 -8.38
C THR A 20 5.22 -4.76 -7.61
N ILE A 21 5.19 -4.72 -6.27
CA ILE A 21 6.37 -5.00 -5.44
C ILE A 21 6.84 -6.44 -5.66
N VAL A 22 5.92 -7.40 -5.65
CA VAL A 22 6.20 -8.81 -5.87
C VAL A 22 6.84 -9.04 -7.23
N ALA A 23 6.29 -8.48 -8.29
CA ALA A 23 6.78 -8.65 -9.65
C ALA A 23 8.22 -8.13 -9.84
N GLU A 24 8.52 -6.94 -9.34
CA GLU A 24 9.79 -6.28 -9.57
C GLU A 24 10.88 -6.72 -8.59
N GLN A 25 10.54 -6.94 -7.34
CA GLN A 25 11.52 -7.27 -6.31
C GLN A 25 11.63 -8.78 -6.05
N LEU A 26 10.54 -9.54 -6.11
CA LEU A 26 10.54 -10.96 -5.75
C LEU A 26 10.94 -11.88 -6.90
N ARG A 27 10.52 -11.59 -8.12
CA ARG A 27 10.81 -12.45 -9.28
C ARG A 27 12.25 -12.39 -9.75
N ASN A 28 12.94 -11.27 -9.50
CA ASN A 28 14.26 -11.01 -10.05
C ASN A 28 15.43 -11.40 -9.15
N VAL A 29 15.19 -11.62 -7.85
CA VAL A 29 16.24 -12.02 -6.89
C VAL A 29 15.60 -12.96 -5.88
N ASN A 30 16.33 -13.91 -5.31
CA ASN A 30 15.88 -14.69 -4.12
C ASN A 30 15.54 -13.71 -2.99
N PHE A 31 14.33 -13.17 -2.99
CA PHE A 31 13.92 -12.02 -2.21
C PHE A 31 13.88 -12.41 -0.72
N THR A 32 14.85 -11.97 0.00
CA THR A 32 14.93 -12.15 1.46
C THR A 32 14.93 -10.82 2.20
N VAL A 33 14.94 -9.69 1.46
CA VAL A 33 15.08 -8.34 2.03
C VAL A 33 14.03 -7.41 1.43
N PHE A 34 13.28 -6.72 2.28
CA PHE A 34 12.35 -5.66 1.89
C PHE A 34 13.00 -4.31 2.19
N ASN A 35 13.31 -3.55 1.15
CA ASN A 35 13.84 -2.19 1.28
C ASN A 35 12.69 -1.18 1.16
N VAL A 36 12.36 -0.52 2.25
CA VAL A 36 11.21 0.41 2.33
C VAL A 36 11.36 1.57 1.36
N SER A 37 12.53 2.17 1.27
CA SER A 37 12.78 3.30 0.36
C SER A 37 12.62 2.89 -1.11
N GLU A 38 13.13 1.71 -1.47
CA GLU A 38 12.98 1.17 -2.83
C GLU A 38 11.52 0.82 -3.15
N ALA A 39 10.80 0.22 -2.20
CA ALA A 39 9.39 -0.10 -2.38
C ALA A 39 8.54 1.17 -2.61
N ILE A 40 8.72 2.21 -1.78
CA ILE A 40 8.03 3.49 -1.95
C ILE A 40 8.39 4.13 -3.30
N THR A 41 9.67 4.10 -3.68
CA THR A 41 10.13 4.67 -4.95
C THR A 41 9.50 3.94 -6.14
N LEU A 42 9.51 2.62 -6.13
CA LEU A 42 8.92 1.79 -7.17
C LEU A 42 7.41 2.06 -7.32
N LEU A 43 6.66 2.04 -6.23
CA LEU A 43 5.22 2.31 -6.26
C LEU A 43 4.93 3.71 -6.80
N ASN A 44 5.65 4.71 -6.34
CA ASN A 44 5.47 6.08 -6.83
C ASN A 44 5.79 6.23 -8.32
N GLN A 45 6.82 5.54 -8.82
CA GLN A 45 7.15 5.51 -10.24
C GLN A 45 6.04 4.85 -11.06
N THR A 46 5.55 3.69 -10.64
CA THR A 46 4.46 2.97 -11.31
C THR A 46 3.19 3.84 -11.39
N ILE A 47 2.81 4.47 -10.28
CA ILE A 47 1.66 5.39 -10.23
C ILE A 47 1.87 6.58 -11.18
N GLN A 48 3.07 7.16 -11.20
CA GLN A 48 3.39 8.27 -12.09
C GLN A 48 3.35 7.87 -13.56
N GLU A 49 3.85 6.70 -13.91
CA GLU A 49 3.78 6.15 -15.27
C GLU A 49 2.34 5.93 -15.73
N GLU A 50 1.47 5.44 -14.85
CA GLU A 50 0.04 5.30 -15.14
C GLU A 50 -0.61 6.66 -15.43
N ILE A 51 -0.32 7.68 -14.62
CA ILE A 51 -0.79 9.05 -14.85
C ILE A 51 -0.33 9.57 -16.23
N GLU A 52 0.93 9.37 -16.57
CA GLU A 52 1.46 9.81 -17.88
C GLU A 52 0.81 9.06 -19.05
N GLN A 53 0.50 7.77 -18.89
CA GLN A 53 -0.25 7.01 -19.89
C GLN A 53 -1.68 7.58 -20.09
N TYR A 54 -2.36 7.96 -19.00
CA TYR A 54 -3.67 8.62 -19.11
C TYR A 54 -3.58 9.98 -19.78
N LYS A 55 -2.56 10.78 -19.52
CA LYS A 55 -2.34 12.08 -20.15
C LYS A 55 -2.11 11.99 -21.68
N GLN A 56 -1.62 10.85 -22.17
CA GLN A 56 -1.46 10.62 -23.60
C GLN A 56 -2.77 10.26 -24.31
N LYS A 57 -3.83 9.91 -23.59
CA LYS A 57 -5.14 9.65 -24.15
C LYS A 57 -5.83 10.97 -24.52
N PRO A 58 -6.76 10.97 -25.48
CA PRO A 58 -7.52 12.16 -25.81
C PRO A 58 -8.20 12.75 -24.56
N PRO A 59 -8.16 14.07 -24.38
CA PRO A 59 -8.81 14.72 -23.25
C PRO A 59 -10.32 14.36 -23.19
N SER A 60 -10.77 13.89 -22.06
CA SER A 60 -12.17 13.56 -21.81
C SER A 60 -12.45 13.60 -20.32
N LYS A 61 -13.74 13.75 -19.96
CA LYS A 61 -14.14 13.66 -18.55
C LYS A 61 -13.72 12.35 -17.88
N ILE A 62 -13.65 11.27 -18.65
CA ILE A 62 -13.21 9.95 -18.18
C ILE A 62 -11.72 9.98 -17.89
N THR A 63 -10.90 10.52 -18.80
CA THR A 63 -9.45 10.66 -18.63
C THR A 63 -9.13 11.53 -17.40
N ASP A 64 -9.78 12.69 -17.28
CA ASP A 64 -9.62 13.60 -16.14
C ASP A 64 -10.01 12.93 -14.82
N PHE A 65 -11.09 12.15 -14.84
CA PHE A 65 -11.53 11.39 -13.66
C PHE A 65 -10.47 10.35 -13.22
N TYR A 66 -9.93 9.57 -14.16
CA TYR A 66 -8.90 8.57 -13.83
C TYR A 66 -7.61 9.21 -13.29
N ILE A 67 -7.13 10.28 -13.94
CA ILE A 67 -5.95 11.01 -13.45
C ILE A 67 -6.20 11.54 -12.03
N SER A 68 -7.35 12.16 -11.79
CA SER A 68 -7.70 12.69 -10.47
C SER A 68 -7.82 11.59 -9.42
N LYS A 69 -8.44 10.44 -9.77
CA LYS A 69 -8.56 9.29 -8.89
C LYS A 69 -7.17 8.73 -8.53
N THR A 70 -6.32 8.47 -9.52
CA THR A 70 -4.97 7.92 -9.32
C THR A 70 -4.16 8.85 -8.42
N LEU A 71 -4.15 10.16 -8.71
CA LEU A 71 -3.46 11.14 -7.87
C LEU A 71 -3.97 11.17 -6.42
N MET A 72 -5.26 11.02 -6.21
CA MET A 72 -5.86 11.15 -4.87
C MET A 72 -5.81 9.84 -4.07
N HIS A 73 -5.86 8.68 -4.73
CA HIS A 73 -6.03 7.40 -4.06
C HIS A 73 -4.74 6.57 -3.99
N ASP A 74 -4.03 6.46 -5.12
CA ASP A 74 -3.01 5.42 -5.25
C ASP A 74 -1.74 5.77 -4.49
N PHE A 75 -1.32 7.03 -4.44
CA PHE A 75 -0.18 7.45 -3.59
C PHE A 75 -0.45 7.21 -2.10
N ILE A 76 -1.68 7.46 -1.64
CA ILE A 76 -2.07 7.20 -0.26
C ILE A 76 -2.10 5.69 0.00
N ASN A 77 -2.71 4.91 -0.90
CA ASN A 77 -2.74 3.45 -0.78
C ASN A 77 -1.33 2.85 -0.79
N ALA A 78 -0.40 3.38 -1.60
CA ALA A 78 0.99 2.95 -1.61
C ALA A 78 1.68 3.18 -0.24
N ALA A 79 1.52 4.36 0.34
CA ALA A 79 2.07 4.67 1.66
C ALA A 79 1.47 3.77 2.76
N LEU A 80 0.16 3.58 2.76
CA LEU A 80 -0.53 2.72 3.73
C LEU A 80 -0.11 1.25 3.56
N LEU A 81 0.03 0.76 2.32
CA LEU A 81 0.49 -0.60 2.05
C LEU A 81 1.88 -0.85 2.64
N VAL A 82 2.83 0.06 2.40
CA VAL A 82 4.18 -0.08 2.94
C VAL A 82 4.17 0.00 4.46
N ALA A 83 3.35 0.87 5.05
CA ALA A 83 3.18 0.95 6.50
C ALA A 83 2.60 -0.35 7.10
N GLU A 84 1.62 -0.98 6.45
CA GLU A 84 1.06 -2.26 6.86
C GLU A 84 2.06 -3.42 6.70
N CYS A 85 2.89 -3.42 5.66
CA CYS A 85 3.97 -4.40 5.51
C CYS A 85 4.99 -4.31 6.66
N LEU A 86 5.36 -3.08 7.05
CA LEU A 86 6.23 -2.84 8.21
C LEU A 86 5.57 -3.25 9.53
N TYR A 87 4.28 -2.95 9.69
CA TYR A 87 3.51 -3.34 10.86
C TYR A 87 3.52 -4.86 11.04
N ASP A 88 3.20 -5.62 9.98
CA ASP A 88 3.23 -7.08 10.03
C ASP A 88 4.62 -7.61 10.41
N TYR A 89 5.67 -7.05 9.80
CA TYR A 89 7.04 -7.41 10.13
C TYR A 89 7.38 -7.14 11.60
N TYR A 90 7.00 -5.99 12.14
CA TYR A 90 7.28 -5.67 13.55
C TYR A 90 6.46 -6.50 14.52
N GLN A 91 5.26 -6.96 14.13
CA GLN A 91 4.43 -7.81 14.97
C GLN A 91 4.86 -9.28 14.97
N THR A 92 5.33 -9.81 13.84
CA THR A 92 5.57 -11.25 13.65
C THR A 92 7.02 -11.62 13.45
N GLY A 93 7.90 -10.65 13.13
CA GLY A 93 9.28 -10.87 12.74
C GLY A 93 9.46 -11.21 11.25
N GLU A 94 8.39 -11.29 10.49
CA GLU A 94 8.42 -11.55 9.05
C GLU A 94 7.21 -10.92 8.35
N LEU A 95 7.36 -10.65 7.05
CA LEU A 95 6.26 -10.32 6.15
C LEU A 95 6.00 -11.52 5.24
N VAL A 96 4.78 -12.02 5.23
CA VAL A 96 4.35 -13.07 4.31
C VAL A 96 3.58 -12.45 3.15
N VAL A 97 4.03 -12.72 1.92
CA VAL A 97 3.36 -12.30 0.69
C VAL A 97 3.15 -13.51 -0.22
N TYR A 98 2.10 -13.45 -1.01
CA TYR A 98 1.73 -14.50 -1.94
C TYR A 98 1.86 -14.01 -3.37
N ASP A 99 2.50 -14.80 -4.24
CA ASP A 99 2.54 -14.59 -5.68
C ASP A 99 1.79 -15.75 -6.36
N TYR A 100 0.85 -15.44 -7.22
CA TYR A 100 0.06 -16.41 -7.95
C TYR A 100 0.70 -16.65 -9.32
N ILE A 101 1.53 -17.69 -9.41
CA ILE A 101 2.30 -18.02 -10.63
C ILE A 101 1.65 -19.18 -11.37
N GLY A 102 1.54 -19.04 -12.70
CA GLY A 102 1.14 -20.10 -13.61
C GLY A 102 -0.36 -20.23 -13.87
N GLU A 103 -0.72 -21.16 -14.78
CA GLU A 103 -2.09 -21.35 -15.25
C GLU A 103 -3.05 -21.87 -14.18
N ASN A 104 -2.54 -22.50 -13.12
CA ASN A 104 -3.34 -23.08 -12.04
C ASN A 104 -3.54 -22.13 -10.85
N TYR A 105 -2.97 -20.92 -10.88
CA TYR A 105 -3.03 -19.96 -9.78
C TYR A 105 -2.58 -20.54 -8.42
N ASP A 106 -1.60 -21.45 -8.45
CA ASP A 106 -1.03 -21.99 -7.22
C ASP A 106 -0.22 -20.87 -6.51
N PRO A 107 -0.54 -20.53 -5.26
CA PRO A 107 0.16 -19.47 -4.55
C PRO A 107 1.59 -19.92 -4.19
N VAL A 108 2.57 -19.11 -4.55
CA VAL A 108 3.93 -19.19 -4.01
C VAL A 108 4.02 -18.25 -2.82
N GLU A 109 4.40 -18.79 -1.68
CA GLU A 109 4.53 -18.05 -0.42
C GLU A 109 5.97 -17.58 -0.24
N TYR A 110 6.15 -16.27 -0.03
CA TYR A 110 7.44 -15.65 0.26
C TYR A 110 7.48 -15.15 1.70
N HIS A 111 8.52 -15.55 2.44
CA HIS A 111 8.79 -15.14 3.81
C HIS A 111 9.94 -14.14 3.85
N ILE A 112 9.65 -12.88 4.10
CA ILE A 112 10.61 -11.80 4.13
C ILE A 112 10.94 -11.49 5.58
N LYS A 113 12.18 -11.79 6.00
CA LYS A 113 12.65 -11.67 7.39
C LYS A 113 13.60 -10.50 7.63
N ASN A 114 14.04 -9.84 6.57
CA ASN A 114 14.96 -8.73 6.68
C ASN A 114 14.32 -7.48 6.05
N PHE A 115 14.31 -6.41 6.83
CA PHE A 115 13.83 -5.10 6.38
C PHE A 115 14.96 -4.08 6.47
N ILE A 116 15.09 -3.26 5.42
CA ILE A 116 15.93 -2.07 5.43
C ILE A 116 14.98 -0.89 5.54
N VAL A 117 15.02 -0.22 6.69
CA VAL A 117 14.17 0.91 7.00
C VAL A 117 14.97 1.97 7.76
N THR A 118 14.79 3.22 7.42
CA THR A 118 15.41 4.36 8.10
C THR A 118 14.34 5.25 8.75
N LYS A 119 14.77 6.12 9.66
CA LYS A 119 13.86 7.15 10.22
C LYS A 119 13.27 8.07 9.15
N ALA A 120 14.03 8.34 8.08
CA ALA A 120 13.54 9.14 6.96
C ALA A 120 12.42 8.45 6.19
N ASP A 121 12.42 7.11 6.12
CA ASP A 121 11.34 6.34 5.49
C ASP A 121 10.08 6.32 6.36
N LEU A 122 10.23 6.29 7.68
CA LEU A 122 9.09 6.22 8.61
C LEU A 122 8.32 7.55 8.70
N GLN A 123 9.01 8.70 8.62
CA GLN A 123 8.38 10.00 8.77
C GLN A 123 7.21 10.26 7.79
N PRO A 124 7.36 10.07 6.46
CA PRO A 124 6.26 10.27 5.53
C PRO A 124 5.13 9.26 5.73
N LEU A 125 5.43 8.01 6.11
CA LEU A 125 4.42 7.00 6.40
C LEU A 125 3.58 7.39 7.63
N LEU A 126 4.24 7.87 8.69
CA LEU A 126 3.54 8.35 9.89
C LEU A 126 2.67 9.58 9.59
N ALA A 127 3.17 10.52 8.79
CA ALA A 127 2.39 11.69 8.38
C ALA A 127 1.13 11.27 7.59
N GLU A 128 1.23 10.28 6.70
CA GLU A 128 0.08 9.80 5.94
C GLU A 128 -0.90 9.03 6.83
N LEU A 129 -0.40 8.20 7.76
CA LEU A 129 -1.25 7.52 8.74
C LEU A 129 -2.02 8.51 9.65
N GLU A 130 -1.45 9.67 9.99
CA GLU A 130 -2.16 10.74 10.69
C GLU A 130 -3.21 11.41 9.79
N ASN A 131 -2.84 11.71 8.55
CA ASN A 131 -3.69 12.39 7.58
C ASN A 131 -4.99 11.62 7.31
N VAL A 132 -4.90 10.32 7.07
CA VAL A 132 -6.08 9.48 6.73
C VAL A 132 -7.08 9.34 7.89
N GLN A 133 -6.68 9.62 9.11
CA GLN A 133 -7.56 9.58 10.29
C GLN A 133 -8.37 10.87 10.48
N THR A 134 -8.12 11.89 9.67
CA THR A 134 -8.88 13.15 9.77
C THR A 134 -10.29 12.98 9.20
N PRO A 135 -11.35 13.53 9.85
CA PRO A 135 -12.73 13.36 9.41
C PRO A 135 -13.02 13.87 8.00
N ASP A 136 -12.25 14.86 7.53
CA ASP A 136 -12.40 15.46 6.20
C ASP A 136 -11.71 14.66 5.10
N HIS A 137 -10.90 13.67 5.46
CA HIS A 137 -10.19 12.84 4.50
C HIS A 137 -11.15 11.87 3.80
N TRP A 138 -11.03 11.72 2.47
CA TRP A 138 -11.91 10.85 1.68
C TRP A 138 -11.90 9.38 2.16
N LYS A 139 -10.74 8.88 2.61
CA LYS A 139 -10.61 7.51 3.12
C LYS A 139 -11.38 7.31 4.42
N TYR A 140 -11.44 8.33 5.27
CA TYR A 140 -12.28 8.33 6.47
C TYR A 140 -13.77 8.29 6.12
N GLN A 141 -14.18 9.05 5.10
CA GLN A 141 -15.59 9.18 4.68
C GLN A 141 -16.08 8.02 3.81
N GLY A 142 -15.15 7.23 3.24
CA GLY A 142 -15.47 6.19 2.25
C GLY A 142 -16.04 4.89 2.82
N TRP A 143 -16.15 4.75 4.15
CA TRP A 143 -16.60 3.50 4.76
C TRP A 143 -18.10 3.33 4.76
N ALA A 144 -18.55 2.09 4.51
CA ALA A 144 -19.97 1.75 4.36
C ALA A 144 -20.76 1.80 5.69
N SER A 145 -20.09 1.72 6.83
CA SER A 145 -20.72 1.79 8.15
C SER A 145 -19.77 2.33 9.21
N GLU A 146 -20.35 2.89 10.29
CA GLU A 146 -19.59 3.37 11.45
C GLU A 146 -18.80 2.26 12.15
N GLU A 147 -19.32 1.03 12.17
CA GLU A 147 -18.64 -0.10 12.78
C GLU A 147 -17.36 -0.47 12.01
N ILE A 148 -17.43 -0.52 10.68
CA ILE A 148 -16.26 -0.78 9.82
C ILE A 148 -15.25 0.37 9.94
N LEU A 149 -15.72 1.61 9.91
CA LEU A 149 -14.86 2.79 10.13
C LEU A 149 -14.11 2.69 11.45
N LYS A 150 -14.80 2.32 12.54
CA LYS A 150 -14.17 2.17 13.86
C LYS A 150 -13.10 1.07 13.87
N GLN A 151 -13.37 -0.07 13.26
CA GLN A 151 -12.38 -1.15 13.14
C GLN A 151 -11.16 -0.72 12.32
N TRP A 152 -11.38 -0.03 11.21
CA TRP A 152 -10.32 0.53 10.40
C TRP A 152 -9.47 1.56 11.16
N LEU A 153 -10.10 2.50 11.88
CA LEU A 153 -9.38 3.48 12.69
C LEU A 153 -8.52 2.83 13.77
N LEU A 154 -9.04 1.78 14.44
CA LEU A 154 -8.25 1.02 15.40
C LEU A 154 -7.05 0.35 14.77
N HIS A 155 -7.21 -0.22 13.57
CA HIS A 155 -6.11 -0.81 12.82
C HIS A 155 -5.07 0.25 12.46
N ILE A 156 -5.46 1.36 11.84
CA ILE A 156 -4.55 2.46 11.46
C ILE A 156 -3.81 3.04 12.68
N GLN A 157 -4.50 3.20 13.82
CA GLN A 157 -3.87 3.61 15.07
C GLN A 157 -2.82 2.60 15.57
N SER A 158 -3.10 1.30 15.45
CA SER A 158 -2.14 0.25 15.81
C SER A 158 -0.91 0.28 14.90
N VAL A 159 -1.10 0.43 13.59
CA VAL A 159 0.00 0.61 12.63
C VAL A 159 0.83 1.84 13.00
N TYR A 160 0.19 2.98 13.22
CA TYR A 160 0.85 4.24 13.57
C TYR A 160 1.70 4.11 14.85
N GLN A 161 1.14 3.54 15.92
CA GLN A 161 1.85 3.40 17.19
C GLN A 161 3.06 2.46 17.04
N THR A 162 2.89 1.35 16.35
CA THR A 162 3.99 0.42 16.10
C THR A 162 5.13 1.10 15.32
N LEU A 163 4.84 1.80 14.24
CA LEU A 163 5.88 2.50 13.46
C LEU A 163 6.55 3.61 14.28
N LYS A 164 5.78 4.33 15.10
CA LYS A 164 6.29 5.41 15.95
C LYS A 164 7.27 4.92 17.01
N GLU A 165 7.09 3.72 17.54
CA GLU A 165 8.01 3.10 18.51
C GLU A 165 9.37 2.78 17.89
N HIS A 166 9.46 2.70 16.55
CA HIS A 166 10.68 2.43 15.80
C HIS A 166 11.32 3.68 15.18
N LEU A 167 10.74 4.87 15.41
CA LEU A 167 11.29 6.14 14.98
C LEU A 167 12.42 6.61 15.92
#